data_aa0d00089b9115adee105097c978d1bd
#
_entry.id   aa0d00089b9115adee105097c978d1bd
#
_cell.length_a   1.000
_cell.length_b   1.000
_cell.length_c   1.000
_cell.angle_alpha   90.00
_cell.angle_beta   90.00
_cell.angle_gamma   90.00
#
_symmetry.space_group_name_H-M   'P 1'
#
loop_
_entity.id
_entity.type
_entity.pdbx_description
1 polymer ?
#
loop_
_entity_poly.entity_id
_entity_poly.type
_entity_poly.pdbx_seq_one_letter_code
_entity_poly.pdbx_strand_id
1 'polypeptide(L)'
;MFPLKRMLSVREAAEYVGITLLRLRSLRLVNAGPHAAMRNKSEVMFRIEDLDEYVDSLYRRANISHTEQARHRNEWRGRLAALPEEARGGISDSFMQILTRDELLEKGANRGFRVLFLGGLCLIFLSHTPLIWRL
;
A
#
# COMPACT_ATOMS: atom_id res chain seq x y z
N MET A 1 6.00 6.00 22.29
CA MET A 1 4.91 5.12 22.70
C MET A 1 3.70 5.45 21.83
N PHE A 2 3.33 4.57 20.92
CA PHE A 2 2.06 4.76 20.23
C PHE A 2 0.94 4.59 21.27
N PRO A 3 0.05 5.57 21.42
CA PRO A 3 -1.09 5.39 22.31
C PRO A 3 -1.89 4.16 21.84
N LEU A 4 -2.60 3.56 22.76
CA LEU A 4 -3.51 2.42 22.57
C LEU A 4 -4.65 2.67 21.54
N LYS A 5 -4.39 3.52 20.56
CA LYS A 5 -5.29 3.81 19.46
C LYS A 5 -5.25 2.64 18.47
N ARG A 6 -6.23 1.79 18.52
CA ARG A 6 -6.34 0.62 17.61
C ARG A 6 -6.58 0.99 16.14
N MET A 7 -6.98 2.22 15.88
CA MET A 7 -7.29 2.74 14.55
C MET A 7 -6.33 3.88 14.20
N LEU A 8 -5.68 3.75 13.07
CA LEU A 8 -4.72 4.73 12.55
C LEU A 8 -5.25 5.39 11.29
N SER A 9 -5.01 6.69 11.15
CA SER A 9 -5.25 7.42 9.91
C SER A 9 -4.30 6.94 8.79
N VAL A 10 -4.54 7.33 7.55
CA VAL A 10 -3.66 6.98 6.41
C VAL A 10 -2.23 7.43 6.65
N ARG A 11 -2.03 8.61 7.22
CA ARG A 11 -0.72 9.16 7.55
C ARG A 11 -0.04 8.36 8.65
N GLU A 12 -0.73 8.14 9.75
CA GLU A 12 -0.23 7.35 10.88
C GLU A 12 0.08 5.91 10.47
N ALA A 13 -0.76 5.33 9.60
CA ALA A 13 -0.54 3.99 9.05
C ALA A 13 0.72 3.93 8.17
N ALA A 14 0.96 4.92 7.33
CA ALA A 14 2.18 5.01 6.53
C ALA A 14 3.43 5.10 7.41
N GLU A 15 3.40 5.93 8.44
CA GLU A 15 4.48 6.04 9.44
C GLU A 15 4.71 4.72 10.19
N TYR A 16 3.63 4.05 10.58
CA TYR A 16 3.69 2.76 11.27
C TYR A 16 4.35 1.66 10.43
N VAL A 17 3.98 1.58 9.17
CA VAL A 17 4.56 0.60 8.23
C VAL A 17 5.99 0.98 7.83
N GLY A 18 6.34 2.26 7.82
CA GLY A 18 7.64 2.77 7.41
C GLY A 18 7.72 3.14 5.93
N ILE A 19 6.60 3.50 5.32
CA ILE A 19 6.52 3.95 3.93
C ILE A 19 6.03 5.39 3.83
N THR A 20 6.22 6.01 2.68
CA THR A 20 5.68 7.34 2.45
C THR A 20 4.16 7.30 2.28
N LEU A 21 3.50 8.41 2.60
CA LEU A 21 2.05 8.56 2.40
C LEU A 21 1.66 8.34 0.94
N LEU A 22 2.48 8.86 0.00
CA LEU A 22 2.28 8.67 -1.43
C LEU A 22 2.33 7.19 -1.83
N ARG A 23 3.28 6.44 -1.26
CA ARG A 23 3.41 5.00 -1.50
C ARG A 23 2.18 4.23 -1.02
N LEU A 24 1.69 4.53 0.18
CA LEU A 24 0.49 3.88 0.70
C LEU A 24 -0.75 4.20 -0.15
N ARG A 25 -0.89 5.43 -0.60
CA ARG A 25 -1.97 5.82 -1.52
C ARG A 25 -1.87 5.10 -2.87
N SER A 26 -0.67 4.99 -3.43
CA SER A 26 -0.44 4.27 -4.69
C SER A 26 -0.76 2.78 -4.57
N LEU A 27 -0.38 2.13 -3.47
CA LEU A 27 -0.73 0.73 -3.19
C LEU A 27 -2.26 0.54 -3.13
N ARG A 28 -2.98 1.46 -2.53
CA ARG A 28 -4.44 1.41 -2.47
C ARG A 28 -5.09 1.54 -3.85
N LEU A 29 -4.55 2.39 -4.72
CA LEU A 29 -5.05 2.55 -6.09
C LEU A 29 -4.96 1.25 -6.91
N VAL A 30 -3.92 0.48 -6.72
CA VAL A 30 -3.74 -0.82 -7.40
C VAL A 30 -4.39 -1.98 -6.65
N ASN A 31 -5.16 -1.68 -5.60
CA ASN A 31 -5.81 -2.65 -4.72
C ASN A 31 -4.80 -3.59 -4.03
N ALA A 32 -3.66 -3.03 -3.69
CA ALA A 32 -2.62 -3.64 -2.88
C ALA A 32 -2.55 -2.95 -1.51
N GLY A 33 -1.64 -3.41 -0.66
CA GLY A 33 -1.45 -2.82 0.66
C GLY A 33 -2.42 -3.36 1.72
N PRO A 34 -2.39 -2.76 2.91
CA PRO A 34 -3.20 -3.22 4.03
C PRO A 34 -4.69 -2.96 3.81
N HIS A 35 -5.53 -3.82 4.39
CA HIS A 35 -6.98 -3.62 4.37
C HIS A 35 -7.38 -2.42 5.24
N ALA A 36 -8.24 -1.57 4.68
CA ALA A 36 -8.84 -0.49 5.43
C ALA A 36 -10.02 -1.01 6.27
N ALA A 37 -10.00 -0.74 7.57
CA ALA A 37 -11.06 -1.17 8.48
C ALA A 37 -12.33 -0.33 8.36
N MET A 38 -12.16 0.97 8.10
CA MET A 38 -13.26 1.88 7.82
C MET A 38 -12.96 2.71 6.59
N ARG A 39 -13.92 2.77 5.69
CA ARG A 39 -13.87 3.59 4.48
C ARG A 39 -15.07 4.52 4.48
N ASN A 40 -14.92 5.63 5.13
CA ASN A 40 -15.90 6.71 5.06
C ASN A 40 -15.56 7.67 3.91
N LYS A 41 -16.52 8.46 3.43
CA LYS A 41 -16.32 9.41 2.32
C LYS A 41 -15.20 10.43 2.58
N SER A 42 -14.89 10.71 3.84
CA SER A 42 -13.91 11.70 4.27
C SER A 42 -12.63 11.10 4.86
N GLU A 43 -12.68 9.92 5.46
CA GLU A 43 -11.53 9.34 6.16
C GLU A 43 -11.42 7.84 5.94
N VAL A 44 -10.18 7.39 5.79
CA VAL A 44 -9.83 5.98 5.75
C VAL A 44 -9.02 5.66 6.99
N MET A 45 -9.45 4.64 7.71
CA MET A 45 -8.82 4.19 8.95
C MET A 45 -8.33 2.76 8.81
N PHE A 46 -7.20 2.46 9.42
CA PHE A 46 -6.58 1.14 9.44
C PHE A 46 -6.49 0.61 10.86
N ARG A 47 -6.71 -0.69 11.03
CA ARG A 47 -6.39 -1.36 12.29
C ARG A 47 -4.91 -1.69 12.36
N ILE A 48 -4.33 -1.62 13.55
CA ILE A 48 -2.94 -2.00 13.79
C ILE A 48 -2.72 -3.47 13.41
N GLU A 49 -3.66 -4.34 13.74
CA GLU A 49 -3.60 -5.76 13.43
C GLU A 49 -3.53 -6.03 11.91
N ASP A 50 -4.33 -5.30 11.11
CA ASP A 50 -4.31 -5.40 9.65
C ASP A 50 -2.98 -4.89 9.06
N LEU A 51 -2.41 -3.86 9.66
CA LEU A 51 -1.09 -3.33 9.28
C LEU A 51 0.03 -4.34 9.62
N ASP A 52 -0.03 -4.96 10.79
CA ASP A 52 0.93 -5.98 11.20
C ASP A 52 0.86 -7.22 10.30
N GLU A 53 -0.34 -7.69 9.97
CA GLU A 53 -0.53 -8.80 9.04
C GLU A 53 0.02 -8.47 7.64
N TYR A 54 -0.21 -7.26 7.17
CA TYR A 54 0.35 -6.80 5.90
C TYR A 54 1.88 -6.79 5.91
N VAL A 55 2.49 -6.24 6.96
CA VAL A 55 3.94 -6.22 7.14
C VAL A 55 4.49 -7.63 7.21
N ASP A 56 3.87 -8.52 7.98
CA ASP A 56 4.27 -9.93 8.06
C ASP A 56 4.22 -10.63 6.70
N SER A 57 3.22 -10.32 5.89
CA SER A 57 3.10 -10.86 4.53
C SER A 57 4.25 -10.41 3.62
N LEU A 58 4.68 -9.16 3.74
CA LEU A 58 5.82 -8.62 2.98
C LEU A 58 7.13 -9.30 3.36
N TYR A 59 7.38 -9.48 4.66
CA TYR A 59 8.58 -10.17 5.14
C TYR A 59 8.61 -11.64 4.75
N ARG A 60 7.47 -12.32 4.80
CA ARG A 60 7.35 -13.72 4.33
C ARG A 60 7.66 -13.86 2.85
N ARG A 61 7.18 -12.95 2.00
CA ARG A 61 7.50 -12.93 0.56
C ARG A 61 8.98 -12.70 0.29
N ALA A 62 9.63 -11.88 1.11
CA ALA A 62 11.07 -11.63 1.03
C ALA A 62 11.92 -12.74 1.66
N ASN A 63 11.30 -13.79 2.21
CA ASN A 63 11.94 -14.91 2.87
C ASN A 63 12.85 -14.50 4.04
N ILE A 64 12.40 -13.53 4.81
CA ILE A 64 13.10 -12.99 5.98
C ILE A 64 12.63 -13.72 7.24
N SER A 65 13.57 -14.09 8.10
CA SER A 65 13.26 -14.77 9.36
C SER A 65 12.48 -13.87 10.33
N HIS A 66 11.68 -14.49 11.19
CA HIS A 66 10.93 -13.76 12.22
C HIS A 66 11.83 -12.97 13.17
N THR A 67 13.03 -13.48 13.45
CA THR A 67 14.00 -12.81 14.31
C THR A 67 14.52 -11.52 13.68
N GLU A 68 14.88 -11.58 12.42
CA GLU A 68 15.32 -10.39 11.67
C GLU A 68 14.19 -9.38 11.48
N GLN A 69 12.99 -9.87 11.21
CA GLN A 69 11.79 -9.03 11.15
C GLN A 69 11.57 -8.28 12.46
N ALA A 70 11.57 -9.00 13.59
CA ALA A 70 11.37 -8.40 14.91
C ALA A 70 12.43 -7.34 15.22
N ARG A 71 13.71 -7.63 14.93
CA ARG A 71 14.82 -6.68 15.11
C ARG A 71 14.61 -5.43 14.27
N HIS A 72 14.31 -5.58 12.99
CA HIS A 72 14.11 -4.48 12.06
C HIS A 72 12.91 -3.61 12.45
N ARG A 73 11.80 -4.23 12.87
CA ARG A 73 10.61 -3.51 13.34
C ARG A 73 10.87 -2.75 14.63
N ASN A 74 11.63 -3.33 15.56
CA ASN A 74 12.02 -2.66 16.79
C ASN A 74 12.95 -1.47 16.53
N GLU A 75 13.89 -1.58 15.60
CA GLU A 75 14.76 -0.47 15.19
C GLU A 75 13.95 0.66 14.55
N TRP A 76 12.98 0.34 13.71
CA TRP A 76 12.10 1.34 13.10
C TRP A 76 11.24 2.07 14.13
N ARG A 77 10.62 1.33 15.04
CA ARG A 77 9.85 1.92 16.15
C ARG A 77 10.72 2.82 17.04
N GLY A 78 11.94 2.41 17.30
CA GLY A 78 12.92 3.20 18.05
C GLY A 78 13.27 4.51 17.34
N ARG A 79 13.48 4.48 16.04
CA ARG A 79 13.71 5.70 15.23
C ARG A 79 12.52 6.63 15.23
N LEU A 80 11.32 6.11 15.07
CA LEU A 80 10.08 6.91 15.14
C LEU A 80 9.88 7.56 16.50
N ALA A 81 10.13 6.82 17.57
CA ALA A 81 9.98 7.34 18.94
C ALA A 81 11.01 8.45 19.28
N ALA A 82 12.20 8.40 18.67
CA ALA A 82 13.25 9.40 18.86
C ALA A 82 12.98 10.72 18.11
N LEU A 83 12.03 10.75 17.18
CA LEU A 83 11.73 11.92 16.36
C LEU A 83 10.50 12.67 16.86
N PRO A 84 10.51 14.03 16.78
CA PRO A 84 9.32 14.80 17.03
C PRO A 84 8.24 14.45 16.03
N GLU A 85 6.97 14.54 16.45
CA GLU A 85 5.82 14.16 15.64
C GLU A 85 5.76 14.88 14.29
N GLU A 86 6.21 16.11 14.25
CA GLU A 86 6.27 16.96 13.05
C GLU A 86 7.26 16.43 12.00
N ALA A 87 8.36 15.81 12.44
CA ALA A 87 9.40 15.27 11.55
C ALA A 87 9.10 13.85 11.03
N ARG A 88 8.15 13.14 11.65
CA ARG A 88 7.83 11.74 11.27
C ARG A 88 7.25 11.61 9.88
N GLY A 89 6.50 12.60 9.41
CA GLY A 89 5.84 12.56 8.10
C GLY A 89 6.78 12.58 6.88
N GLY A 90 8.05 12.90 7.07
CA GLY A 90 9.06 12.94 6.01
C GLY A 90 10.01 11.74 5.97
N ILE A 91 9.87 10.80 6.90
CA ILE A 91 10.81 9.69 7.05
C ILE A 91 10.15 8.38 6.61
N SER A 92 10.89 7.64 5.82
CA SER A 92 10.50 6.29 5.41
C SER A 92 11.66 5.31 5.64
N ASP A 93 11.30 4.07 5.87
CA ASP A 93 12.25 2.98 5.94
C ASP A 93 12.59 2.51 4.52
N SER A 94 13.85 2.64 4.12
CA SER A 94 14.31 2.25 2.78
C SER A 94 14.03 0.79 2.47
N PHE A 95 14.13 -0.09 3.47
CA PHE A 95 13.83 -1.51 3.32
C PHE A 95 12.36 -1.77 3.00
N MET A 96 11.46 -1.14 3.74
CA MET A 96 10.01 -1.23 3.48
C MET A 96 9.61 -0.59 2.15
N GLN A 97 10.30 0.47 1.74
CA GLN A 97 10.12 1.08 0.43
C GLN A 97 10.44 0.12 -0.72
N ILE A 98 11.50 -0.67 -0.58
CA ILE A 98 11.87 -1.68 -1.59
C ILE A 98 10.83 -2.80 -1.64
N LEU A 99 10.46 -3.36 -0.50
CA LEU A 99 9.47 -4.43 -0.43
C LEU A 99 8.10 -4.04 -1.02
N THR A 100 7.64 -2.85 -0.70
CA THR A 100 6.36 -2.33 -1.21
C THR A 100 6.42 -1.92 -2.68
N ARG A 101 7.61 -1.54 -3.18
CA ARG A 101 7.83 -1.25 -4.59
C ARG A 101 7.56 -2.47 -5.47
N ASP A 102 8.10 -3.61 -5.08
CA ASP A 102 7.93 -4.85 -5.84
C ASP A 102 6.45 -5.26 -5.90
N GLU A 103 5.74 -5.16 -4.79
CA GLU A 103 4.30 -5.39 -4.74
C GLU A 103 3.52 -4.41 -5.64
N LEU A 104 3.88 -3.14 -5.59
CA LEU A 104 3.24 -2.11 -6.40
C LEU A 104 3.43 -2.35 -7.90
N LEU A 105 4.63 -2.73 -8.31
CA LEU A 105 4.95 -3.03 -9.71
C LEU A 105 4.21 -4.28 -10.19
N GLU A 106 4.20 -5.35 -9.42
CA GLU A 106 3.52 -6.59 -9.76
C GLU A 106 2.02 -6.39 -9.94
N LYS A 107 1.37 -5.81 -8.95
CA LYS A 107 -0.09 -5.58 -9.00
C LYS A 107 -0.48 -4.47 -9.96
N GLY A 108 0.35 -3.44 -10.08
CA GLY A 108 0.15 -2.34 -11.03
C GLY A 108 0.24 -2.82 -12.47
N ALA A 109 1.25 -3.62 -12.81
CA ALA A 109 1.40 -4.20 -14.14
C ALA A 109 0.23 -5.12 -14.52
N ASN A 110 -0.20 -5.98 -13.60
CA ASN A 110 -1.33 -6.88 -13.83
C ASN A 110 -2.65 -6.09 -14.04
N ARG A 111 -2.87 -5.05 -13.27
CA ARG A 111 -4.05 -4.19 -13.43
C ARG A 111 -4.00 -3.39 -14.73
N GLY A 112 -2.85 -2.83 -15.06
CA GLY A 112 -2.61 -2.11 -16.32
C GLY A 112 -2.86 -3.02 -17.54
N PHE A 113 -2.35 -4.23 -17.51
CA PHE A 113 -2.57 -5.21 -18.57
C PHE A 113 -4.06 -5.55 -18.74
N ARG A 114 -4.80 -5.77 -17.67
CA ARG A 114 -6.24 -6.03 -17.72
C ARG A 114 -7.02 -4.86 -18.34
N VAL A 115 -6.69 -3.64 -17.95
CA VAL A 115 -7.34 -2.44 -18.48
C VAL A 115 -7.05 -2.27 -19.97
N LEU A 116 -5.82 -2.46 -20.40
CA LEU A 116 -5.42 -2.40 -21.81
C LEU A 116 -6.09 -3.51 -22.63
N PHE A 117 -6.15 -4.72 -22.11
CA PHE A 117 -6.78 -5.86 -22.78
C PHE A 117 -8.29 -5.64 -22.97
N LEU A 118 -8.99 -5.24 -21.92
CA LEU A 118 -10.42 -4.95 -21.99
C LEU A 118 -10.73 -3.75 -22.90
N GLY A 119 -9.90 -2.69 -22.82
CA GLY A 119 -10.03 -1.52 -23.69
C GLY A 119 -9.79 -1.86 -25.17
N GLY A 120 -8.78 -2.66 -25.45
CA GLY A 120 -8.49 -3.16 -26.80
C GLY A 120 -9.64 -4.02 -27.34
N LEU A 121 -10.17 -4.94 -26.52
CA LEU A 121 -11.31 -5.76 -26.88
C LEU A 121 -12.56 -4.91 -27.17
N CYS A 122 -12.81 -3.91 -26.34
CA CYS A 122 -13.94 -2.97 -26.54
C CYS A 122 -13.82 -2.19 -27.85
N LEU A 123 -12.62 -1.74 -28.20
CA LEU A 123 -12.35 -1.05 -29.48
C LEU A 123 -12.58 -1.98 -30.69
N ILE A 124 -12.19 -3.23 -30.60
CA ILE A 124 -12.43 -4.22 -31.65
C ILE A 124 -13.93 -4.46 -31.83
N PHE A 125 -14.67 -4.61 -30.73
CA PHE A 125 -16.12 -4.77 -30.80
C PHE A 125 -16.80 -3.53 -31.40
N LEU A 126 -16.40 -2.34 -31.01
CA LEU A 126 -16.95 -1.09 -31.56
C LEU A 126 -16.62 -0.94 -33.05
N SER A 127 -15.43 -1.35 -33.49
CA SER A 127 -15.04 -1.27 -34.90
C SER A 127 -15.80 -2.27 -35.79
N HIS A 128 -16.28 -3.38 -35.22
CA HIS A 128 -17.05 -4.43 -35.95
C HIS A 128 -18.57 -4.22 -35.87
N THR A 129 -19.04 -3.31 -34.99
CA THR A 129 -20.48 -3.02 -34.96
C THR A 129 -20.84 -2.02 -36.07
N PRO A 130 -21.87 -2.33 -36.89
CA PRO A 130 -22.27 -1.47 -38.00
C PRO A 130 -22.88 -0.12 -37.57
N LEU A 131 -22.88 0.17 -36.26
CA LEU A 131 -23.42 1.40 -35.72
C LEU A 131 -22.61 2.64 -36.13
N ILE A 132 -21.29 2.48 -36.38
CA ILE A 132 -20.43 3.60 -36.80
C ILE A 132 -20.64 4.02 -38.24
N TRP A 133 -21.22 3.17 -39.06
CA TRP A 133 -21.50 3.45 -40.49
C TRP A 133 -22.83 4.17 -40.72
N ARG A 134 -23.62 4.42 -39.66
CA ARG A 134 -24.90 5.12 -39.76
C ARG A 134 -24.87 6.53 -39.17
N LEU A 135 -23.73 6.97 -38.71
CA LEU A 135 -23.49 8.35 -38.26
C LEU A 135 -22.65 9.09 -39.32
#